data_92489f821a425721c236fa95ed204e4e
#
_entry.id   92489f821a425721c236fa95ed204e4e
#
_cell.length_a   1.000
_cell.length_b   1.000
_cell.length_c   1.000
_cell.angle_alpha   90.00
_cell.angle_beta   90.00
_cell.angle_gamma   90.00
#
_symmetry.space_group_name_H-M   'P 1'
#
loop_
_entity.id
_entity.type
_entity.pdbx_description
1 polymer ?
#
loop_
_entity_poly.entity_id
_entity_poly.type
_entity_poly.pdbx_seq_one_letter_code
_entity_poly.pdbx_strand_id
1 'polypeptide(L)'
;MESRYKKMSLLGVRNIENYNLRIAEAIRKSEKIIRSIPSGINPETGQPQTQQIEIENKKMPFIVVVVDEMADLMMVAGKEIEHTIQRLSQMARAAGIHLIMATQRPSVDVITGTIKANFPSRISFQVSSKFDSRTILGDEGAERLLGKGDMLMMTAGGMTTRIHGPFI
;
A
#
# COMPACT_ATOMS: atom_id res chain seq x y z
N MET A 1 -4.06 3.22 9.24
CA MET A 1 -4.23 4.06 8.05
C MET A 1 -4.95 5.37 8.38
N GLU A 2 -6.14 5.34 8.95
CA GLU A 2 -6.95 6.53 9.30
C GLU A 2 -6.22 7.55 10.18
N SER A 3 -5.53 7.09 11.21
CA SER A 3 -4.72 7.95 12.09
C SER A 3 -3.63 8.73 11.31
N ARG A 4 -3.04 8.12 10.27
CA ARG A 4 -2.04 8.79 9.42
C ARG A 4 -2.67 9.86 8.55
N TYR A 5 -3.84 9.57 7.95
CA TYR A 5 -4.61 10.55 7.19
C TYR A 5 -5.05 11.72 8.04
N LYS A 6 -5.51 11.47 9.28
CA LYS A 6 -5.86 12.52 10.23
C LYS A 6 -4.67 13.45 10.50
N LYS A 7 -3.47 12.90 10.73
CA LYS A 7 -2.25 13.69 10.93
C LYS A 7 -1.88 14.50 9.68
N MET A 8 -1.95 13.89 8.49
CA MET A 8 -1.67 14.60 7.23
C MET A 8 -2.69 15.72 6.98
N SER A 9 -3.97 15.47 7.23
CA SER A 9 -5.04 16.46 7.09
C SER A 9 -4.83 17.66 8.02
N LEU A 10 -4.42 17.44 9.27
CA LEU A 10 -4.08 18.51 10.21
C LEU A 10 -2.95 19.40 9.71
N LEU A 11 -1.98 18.88 8.96
CA LEU A 11 -0.92 19.66 8.32
C LEU A 11 -1.31 20.24 6.95
N GLY A 12 -2.47 19.88 6.41
CA GLY A 12 -2.90 20.28 5.07
C GLY A 12 -2.09 19.65 3.95
N VAL A 13 -1.51 18.46 4.18
CA VAL A 13 -0.69 17.74 3.19
C VAL A 13 -1.39 16.46 2.72
N ARG A 14 -1.04 16.00 1.50
CA ARG A 14 -1.75 14.90 0.84
C ARG A 14 -1.01 13.56 0.89
N ASN A 15 0.27 13.55 1.27
CA ASN A 15 1.09 12.35 1.32
C ASN A 15 2.12 12.41 2.46
N ILE A 16 2.69 11.25 2.77
CA ILE A 16 3.66 11.09 3.86
C ILE A 16 4.97 11.84 3.60
N GLU A 17 5.40 11.95 2.35
CA GLU A 17 6.63 12.65 1.99
C GLU A 17 6.53 14.12 2.39
N ASN A 18 5.45 14.79 1.97
CA ASN A 18 5.20 16.19 2.32
C ASN A 18 4.97 16.38 3.82
N TYR A 19 4.30 15.42 4.48
CA TYR A 19 4.19 15.42 5.93
C TYR A 19 5.57 15.40 6.60
N ASN A 20 6.41 14.46 6.21
CA ASN A 20 7.74 14.30 6.80
C ASN A 20 8.67 15.48 6.48
N LEU A 21 8.56 16.09 5.30
CA LEU A 21 9.28 17.30 4.94
C LEU A 21 8.87 18.47 5.85
N ARG A 22 7.57 18.70 6.04
CA ARG A 22 7.06 19.79 6.90
C ARG A 22 7.48 19.59 8.35
N ILE A 23 7.42 18.35 8.86
CA ILE A 23 7.90 18.02 10.21
C ILE A 23 9.42 18.23 10.33
N ALA A 24 10.21 17.85 9.32
CA ALA A 24 11.64 18.07 9.33
C ALA A 24 12.02 19.56 9.37
N GLU A 25 11.27 20.40 8.66
CA GLU A 25 11.44 21.85 8.70
C GLU A 25 11.10 22.43 10.09
N ALA A 26 10.00 21.97 10.70
CA ALA A 26 9.59 22.40 12.03
C ALA A 26 10.64 22.03 13.09
N ILE A 27 11.20 20.82 13.01
CA ILE A 27 12.29 20.38 13.89
C ILE A 27 13.51 21.28 13.71
N ARG A 28 13.93 21.55 12.46
CA ARG A 28 15.09 22.39 12.15
C ARG A 28 14.95 23.81 12.69
N LYS A 29 13.72 24.37 12.62
CA LYS A 29 13.41 25.73 13.08
C LYS A 29 13.01 25.81 14.54
N SER A 30 12.96 24.69 15.27
CA SER A 30 12.39 24.59 16.63
C SER A 30 10.97 25.16 16.71
N GLU A 31 10.21 25.01 15.63
CA GLU A 31 8.86 25.54 15.48
C GLU A 31 7.83 24.58 16.10
N LYS A 32 6.91 25.11 16.89
CA LYS A 32 5.71 24.38 17.33
C LYS A 32 4.59 24.56 16.31
N ILE A 33 4.10 23.46 15.76
CA ILE A 33 3.00 23.52 14.80
C ILE A 33 1.67 23.46 15.54
N ILE A 34 0.96 24.59 15.54
CA ILE A 34 -0.37 24.71 16.16
C ILE A 34 -1.42 24.85 15.06
N ARG A 35 -2.51 24.11 15.17
CA ARG A 35 -3.66 24.18 14.26
C ARG A 35 -4.95 24.42 15.02
N SER A 36 -5.76 25.33 14.52
CA SER A 36 -7.12 25.57 15.00
C SER A 36 -8.08 24.66 14.23
N ILE A 37 -8.80 23.82 14.94
CA ILE A 37 -9.83 22.96 14.37
C ILE A 37 -11.20 23.32 14.95
N PRO A 38 -12.29 23.21 14.17
CA PRO A 38 -13.65 23.41 14.70
C PRO A 38 -13.92 22.39 15.81
N SER A 39 -14.38 22.86 16.97
CA SER A 39 -14.70 22.02 18.13
C SER A 39 -16.20 21.97 18.44
N GLY A 40 -17.03 22.67 17.67
CA GLY A 40 -18.49 22.71 17.83
C GLY A 40 -19.04 24.11 17.73
N ILE A 41 -20.28 24.27 18.19
CA ILE A 41 -20.97 25.57 18.29
C ILE A 41 -21.16 25.85 19.80
N ASN A 42 -20.83 27.04 20.24
CA ASN A 42 -21.11 27.45 21.60
C ASN A 42 -22.63 27.45 21.82
N PRO A 43 -23.16 26.67 22.75
CA PRO A 43 -24.61 26.56 22.96
C PRO A 43 -25.25 27.86 23.47
N GLU A 44 -24.48 28.76 24.09
CA GLU A 44 -25.00 30.01 24.62
C GLU A 44 -24.96 31.15 23.59
N THR A 45 -23.94 31.19 22.72
CA THR A 45 -23.73 32.29 21.77
C THR A 45 -24.03 31.94 20.30
N GLY A 46 -24.22 30.66 19.98
CA GLY A 46 -24.41 30.17 18.62
C GLY A 46 -23.17 30.31 17.70
N GLN A 47 -22.03 30.76 18.26
CA GLN A 47 -20.81 30.98 17.48
C GLN A 47 -19.98 29.70 17.35
N PRO A 48 -19.27 29.48 16.21
CA PRO A 48 -18.36 28.35 16.05
C PRO A 48 -17.19 28.48 17.02
N GLN A 49 -16.94 27.39 17.75
CA GLN A 49 -15.78 27.26 18.63
C GLN A 49 -14.65 26.59 17.90
N THR A 50 -13.43 27.03 18.14
CA THR A 50 -12.19 26.39 17.63
C THR A 50 -11.32 25.97 18.79
N GLN A 51 -10.76 24.78 18.67
CA GLN A 51 -9.75 24.24 19.57
C GLN A 51 -8.38 24.29 18.91
N GLN A 52 -7.38 24.76 19.65
CA GLN A 52 -5.99 24.67 19.21
C GLN A 52 -5.42 23.29 19.54
N ILE A 53 -4.82 22.64 18.54
CA ILE A 53 -4.10 21.38 18.72
C ILE A 53 -2.65 21.60 18.33
N GLU A 54 -1.74 21.27 19.24
CA GLU A 54 -0.31 21.19 18.97
C GLU A 54 -0.01 19.84 18.28
N ILE A 55 0.63 19.87 17.11
CA ILE A 55 1.02 18.69 16.36
C ILE A 55 2.42 18.30 16.79
N GLU A 56 2.57 17.07 17.24
CA GLU A 56 3.87 16.51 17.62
C GLU A 56 4.83 16.51 16.41
N ASN A 57 6.01 17.10 16.59
CA ASN A 57 7.07 17.14 15.58
C ASN A 57 7.76 15.78 15.41
N LYS A 58 6.98 14.76 15.02
CA LYS A 58 7.46 13.39 14.83
C LYS A 58 7.17 12.92 13.41
N LYS A 59 8.21 12.53 12.68
CA LYS A 59 8.09 11.93 11.36
C LYS A 59 7.32 10.61 11.42
N MET A 60 6.54 10.33 10.40
CA MET A 60 5.89 9.03 10.21
C MET A 60 6.81 8.08 9.44
N PRO A 61 7.06 6.87 9.94
CA PRO A 61 7.83 5.87 9.19
C PRO A 61 7.02 5.33 8.01
N PHE A 62 7.70 4.86 6.97
CA PHE A 62 7.08 3.97 5.98
C PHE A 62 6.80 2.61 6.63
N ILE A 63 5.72 1.97 6.20
CA ILE A 63 5.32 0.65 6.69
C ILE A 63 5.27 -0.29 5.48
N VAL A 64 5.90 -1.44 5.59
CA VAL A 64 5.77 -2.53 4.61
C VAL A 64 4.99 -3.66 5.28
N VAL A 65 3.91 -4.07 4.65
CA VAL A 65 3.10 -5.21 5.06
C VAL A 65 3.36 -6.34 4.07
N VAL A 66 3.82 -7.46 4.58
CA VAL A 66 4.07 -8.67 3.79
C VAL A 66 3.01 -9.71 4.12
N VAL A 67 2.32 -10.19 3.08
CA VAL A 67 1.41 -11.33 3.16
C VAL A 67 2.09 -12.49 2.44
N ASP A 68 2.51 -13.49 3.19
CA ASP A 68 3.32 -14.60 2.71
C ASP A 68 2.50 -15.61 1.87
N GLU A 69 1.28 -15.94 2.30
CA GLU A 69 0.37 -16.82 1.54
C GLU A 69 -1.04 -16.22 1.45
N MET A 70 -1.31 -15.58 0.33
CA MET A 70 -2.60 -14.92 0.11
C MET A 70 -3.75 -15.91 -0.06
N ALA A 71 -3.47 -17.13 -0.55
CA ALA A 71 -4.50 -18.14 -0.75
C ALA A 71 -5.19 -18.50 0.57
N ASP A 72 -4.47 -18.56 1.68
CA ASP A 72 -5.05 -18.90 2.98
C ASP A 72 -6.05 -17.81 3.45
N LEU A 73 -5.76 -16.54 3.19
CA LEU A 73 -6.69 -15.44 3.48
C LEU A 73 -7.93 -15.51 2.59
N MET A 74 -7.74 -15.79 1.30
CA MET A 74 -8.84 -15.86 0.33
C MET A 74 -9.78 -17.05 0.61
N MET A 75 -9.27 -18.16 1.13
CA MET A 75 -10.07 -19.32 1.52
C MET A 75 -10.98 -19.03 2.73
N VAL A 76 -10.54 -18.20 3.67
CA VAL A 76 -11.29 -17.89 4.89
C VAL A 76 -12.39 -16.85 4.65
N ALA A 77 -12.08 -15.78 3.93
CA ALA A 77 -12.97 -14.63 3.78
C ALA A 77 -12.74 -13.88 2.45
N GLY A 78 -12.71 -14.60 1.33
CA GLY A 78 -12.25 -14.09 0.03
C GLY A 78 -12.81 -12.74 -0.38
N LYS A 79 -14.14 -12.56 -0.35
CA LYS A 79 -14.80 -11.30 -0.74
C LYS A 79 -14.45 -10.13 0.19
N GLU A 80 -14.39 -10.37 1.50
CA GLU A 80 -14.05 -9.33 2.49
C GLU A 80 -12.58 -8.93 2.37
N ILE A 81 -11.71 -9.91 2.17
CA ILE A 81 -10.27 -9.69 1.94
C ILE A 81 -10.06 -8.90 0.65
N GLU A 82 -10.71 -9.29 -0.45
CA GLU A 82 -10.61 -8.60 -1.73
C GLU A 82 -11.03 -7.13 -1.62
N HIS A 83 -12.16 -6.85 -0.97
CA HIS A 83 -12.63 -5.48 -0.73
C HIS A 83 -11.66 -4.68 0.17
N THR A 84 -11.15 -5.32 1.22
CA THR A 84 -10.18 -4.70 2.13
C THR A 84 -8.87 -4.37 1.42
N ILE A 85 -8.35 -5.28 0.59
CA ILE A 85 -7.15 -5.08 -0.21
C ILE A 85 -7.35 -3.96 -1.23
N GLN A 86 -8.50 -3.93 -1.90
CA GLN A 86 -8.86 -2.86 -2.83
C GLN A 86 -8.83 -1.49 -2.14
N ARG A 87 -9.47 -1.38 -0.99
CA ARG A 87 -9.48 -0.14 -0.20
C ARG A 87 -8.07 0.24 0.28
N LEU A 88 -7.29 -0.73 0.74
CA LEU A 88 -5.90 -0.49 1.16
C LEU A 88 -5.05 0.00 -0.01
N SER A 89 -5.09 -0.66 -1.16
CA SER A 89 -4.25 -0.30 -2.31
C SER A 89 -4.52 1.11 -2.82
N GLN A 90 -5.78 1.57 -2.77
CA GLN A 90 -6.16 2.93 -3.15
C GLN A 90 -5.64 4.00 -2.19
N MET A 91 -5.56 3.69 -0.90
CA MET A 91 -5.25 4.68 0.14
C MET A 91 -3.84 4.51 0.74
N ALA A 92 -3.27 3.33 0.71
CA ALA A 92 -2.05 3.00 1.43
C ALA A 92 -0.83 3.79 0.94
N ARG A 93 -0.69 3.96 -0.38
CA ARG A 93 0.45 4.66 -1.00
C ARG A 93 0.66 6.06 -0.44
N ALA A 94 -0.37 6.88 -0.41
CA ALA A 94 -0.28 8.24 0.11
C ALA A 94 0.04 8.28 1.61
N ALA A 95 -0.43 7.27 2.36
CA ALA A 95 -0.13 7.12 3.78
C ALA A 95 1.25 6.50 4.06
N GLY A 96 2.04 6.15 3.04
CA GLY A 96 3.34 5.52 3.16
C GLY A 96 3.26 4.07 3.67
N ILE A 97 2.23 3.34 3.24
CA ILE A 97 2.07 1.91 3.53
C ILE A 97 2.19 1.16 2.21
N HIS A 98 3.10 0.20 2.15
CA HIS A 98 3.38 -0.63 0.98
C HIS A 98 2.97 -2.07 1.28
N LEU A 99 2.40 -2.75 0.29
CA LEU A 99 1.92 -4.12 0.39
C LEU A 99 2.76 -5.00 -0.53
N ILE A 100 3.29 -6.08 0.00
CA ILE A 100 3.91 -7.17 -0.74
C ILE A 100 3.05 -8.40 -0.49
N MET A 101 2.50 -8.96 -1.55
CA MET A 101 1.61 -10.11 -1.46
C MET A 101 2.19 -11.27 -2.23
N ALA A 102 2.33 -12.41 -1.58
CA ALA A 102 2.84 -13.63 -2.16
C ALA A 102 1.81 -14.76 -2.06
N THR A 103 1.92 -15.73 -2.94
CA THR A 103 1.17 -16.99 -2.89
C THR A 103 1.91 -18.08 -3.64
N GLN A 104 1.84 -19.29 -3.13
CA GLN A 104 2.30 -20.51 -3.81
C GLN A 104 1.18 -21.18 -4.64
N ARG A 105 -0.04 -20.60 -4.60
CA ARG A 105 -1.23 -21.13 -5.30
C ARG A 105 -1.75 -20.10 -6.31
N PRO A 106 -1.16 -20.05 -7.52
CA PRO A 106 -1.50 -19.04 -8.54
C PRO A 106 -2.80 -19.41 -9.27
N SER A 107 -3.91 -19.52 -8.54
CA SER A 107 -5.24 -19.75 -9.11
C SER A 107 -5.99 -18.45 -9.37
N VAL A 108 -6.99 -18.47 -10.24
CA VAL A 108 -7.84 -17.33 -10.55
C VAL A 108 -8.69 -16.87 -9.37
N ASP A 109 -8.96 -17.77 -8.41
CA ASP A 109 -9.70 -17.46 -7.20
C ASP A 109 -8.85 -16.73 -6.16
N VAL A 110 -7.52 -16.82 -6.27
CA VAL A 110 -6.55 -16.13 -5.42
C VAL A 110 -6.07 -14.84 -6.08
N ILE A 111 -5.64 -14.92 -7.33
CA ILE A 111 -5.16 -13.77 -8.11
C ILE A 111 -6.30 -13.27 -9.02
N THR A 112 -7.31 -12.69 -8.39
CA THR A 112 -8.52 -12.22 -9.07
C THR A 112 -8.26 -10.99 -9.95
N GLY A 113 -9.25 -10.63 -10.78
CA GLY A 113 -9.19 -9.41 -11.57
C GLY A 113 -9.02 -8.15 -10.72
N THR A 114 -9.70 -8.08 -9.57
CA THR A 114 -9.58 -6.96 -8.62
C THR A 114 -8.17 -6.85 -8.06
N ILE A 115 -7.56 -7.98 -7.67
CA ILE A 115 -6.18 -8.02 -7.19
C ILE A 115 -5.22 -7.55 -8.30
N LYS A 116 -5.35 -8.08 -9.51
CA LYS A 116 -4.50 -7.68 -10.66
C LYS A 116 -4.61 -6.20 -11.00
N ALA A 117 -5.79 -5.63 -10.92
CA ALA A 117 -6.02 -4.20 -11.19
C ALA A 117 -5.33 -3.28 -10.16
N ASN A 118 -5.23 -3.72 -8.91
CA ASN A 118 -4.66 -2.94 -7.82
C ASN A 118 -3.15 -3.21 -7.61
N PHE A 119 -2.63 -4.32 -8.14
CA PHE A 119 -1.22 -4.70 -8.09
C PHE A 119 -0.66 -4.88 -9.52
N PRO A 120 -0.40 -3.76 -10.21
CA PRO A 120 0.06 -3.80 -11.59
C PRO A 120 1.51 -4.28 -11.73
N SER A 121 2.33 -4.16 -10.70
CA SER A 121 3.68 -4.74 -10.67
C SER A 121 3.61 -6.14 -10.08
N ARG A 122 4.05 -7.14 -10.85
CA ARG A 122 3.96 -8.55 -10.48
C ARG A 122 5.26 -9.27 -10.79
N ILE A 123 5.60 -10.24 -9.96
CA ILE A 123 6.75 -11.11 -10.13
C ILE A 123 6.26 -12.55 -10.13
N SER A 124 6.74 -13.34 -11.08
CA SER A 124 6.57 -14.78 -11.08
C SER A 124 7.92 -15.47 -11.10
N PHE A 125 8.13 -16.35 -10.15
CA PHE A 125 9.18 -17.37 -10.25
C PHE A 125 8.71 -18.49 -11.16
N GLN A 126 9.52 -19.56 -11.28
CA GLN A 126 9.15 -20.73 -12.06
C GLN A 126 7.82 -21.31 -11.58
N VAL A 127 6.93 -21.60 -12.52
CA VAL A 127 5.62 -22.24 -12.28
C VAL A 127 5.49 -23.51 -13.09
N SER A 128 4.53 -24.37 -12.72
CA SER A 128 4.36 -25.69 -13.33
C SER A 128 3.70 -25.63 -14.71
N SER A 129 2.93 -24.58 -14.99
CA SER A 129 2.16 -24.51 -16.23
C SER A 129 2.10 -23.08 -16.79
N LYS A 130 1.85 -23.01 -18.10
CA LYS A 130 1.57 -21.73 -18.78
C LYS A 130 0.28 -21.08 -18.31
N PHE A 131 -0.67 -21.84 -17.74
CA PHE A 131 -1.87 -21.29 -17.15
C PHE A 131 -1.57 -20.47 -15.88
N ASP A 132 -0.65 -20.98 -15.04
CA ASP A 132 -0.18 -20.27 -13.85
C ASP A 132 0.53 -18.98 -14.25
N SER A 133 1.42 -19.03 -15.26
CA SER A 133 2.07 -17.85 -15.80
C SER A 133 1.08 -16.80 -16.27
N ARG A 134 0.07 -17.17 -17.04
CA ARG A 134 -1.01 -16.25 -17.47
C ARG A 134 -1.83 -15.72 -16.30
N THR A 135 -2.09 -16.54 -15.30
CA THR A 135 -2.83 -16.10 -14.11
C THR A 135 -2.09 -15.00 -13.37
N ILE A 136 -0.76 -15.12 -13.22
CA ILE A 136 0.05 -14.14 -12.51
C ILE A 136 0.34 -12.93 -13.41
N LEU A 137 0.92 -13.15 -14.58
CA LEU A 137 1.50 -12.12 -15.43
C LEU A 137 0.54 -11.63 -16.55
N GLY A 138 -0.46 -12.44 -16.88
CA GLY A 138 -1.29 -12.21 -18.07
C GLY A 138 -0.68 -12.78 -19.34
N ASP A 139 0.54 -13.32 -19.27
CA ASP A 139 1.30 -13.86 -20.39
C ASP A 139 2.02 -15.18 -20.03
N GLU A 140 2.45 -15.93 -21.04
CA GLU A 140 3.23 -17.16 -20.87
C GLU A 140 4.72 -16.81 -20.63
N GLY A 141 5.48 -17.77 -20.10
CA GLY A 141 6.93 -17.69 -20.00
C GLY A 141 7.51 -18.08 -18.65
N ALA A 142 6.76 -17.90 -17.56
CA ALA A 142 7.24 -18.28 -16.24
C ALA A 142 7.41 -19.81 -16.07
N GLU A 143 6.72 -20.61 -16.85
CA GLU A 143 6.91 -22.07 -16.91
C GLU A 143 8.25 -22.50 -17.50
N ARG A 144 8.95 -21.58 -18.19
CA ARG A 144 10.26 -21.82 -18.84
C ARG A 144 11.44 -21.30 -18.03
N LEU A 145 11.18 -20.76 -16.85
CA LEU A 145 12.21 -20.27 -15.95
C LEU A 145 13.04 -21.45 -15.38
N LEU A 146 14.27 -21.14 -15.02
CA LEU A 146 15.24 -22.16 -14.58
C LEU A 146 15.19 -22.46 -13.07
N GLY A 147 14.35 -21.70 -12.31
CA GLY A 147 14.33 -21.77 -10.85
C GLY A 147 15.52 -21.02 -10.22
N LYS A 148 15.74 -21.24 -8.92
CA LYS A 148 16.88 -20.69 -8.17
C LYS A 148 17.04 -19.16 -8.31
N GLY A 149 15.92 -18.42 -8.21
CA GLY A 149 15.91 -16.96 -8.31
C GLY A 149 15.68 -16.40 -9.71
N ASP A 150 15.57 -17.25 -10.74
CA ASP A 150 15.16 -16.83 -12.08
C ASP A 150 13.68 -16.44 -12.07
N MET A 151 13.33 -15.24 -12.53
CA MET A 151 12.00 -14.68 -12.43
C MET A 151 11.63 -13.82 -13.62
N LEU A 152 10.33 -13.67 -13.85
CA LEU A 152 9.75 -12.66 -14.73
C LEU A 152 9.12 -11.56 -13.88
N MET A 153 9.50 -10.33 -14.13
CA MET A 153 8.94 -9.14 -13.50
C MET A 153 8.14 -8.35 -14.53
N MET A 154 6.87 -8.14 -14.24
CA MET A 154 6.00 -7.24 -14.99
C MET A 154 5.85 -5.92 -14.24
N THR A 155 6.07 -4.81 -14.92
CA THR A 155 5.84 -3.47 -14.40
C THR A 155 4.46 -2.94 -14.78
N ALA A 156 4.06 -1.81 -14.21
CA ALA A 156 2.77 -1.17 -14.47
C ALA A 156 2.48 -0.83 -15.95
N GLY A 157 3.48 -0.84 -16.83
CA GLY A 157 3.32 -0.66 -18.27
C GLY A 157 3.03 -1.95 -19.06
N GLY A 158 2.90 -3.10 -18.40
CA GLY A 158 2.67 -4.40 -19.03
C GLY A 158 3.90 -5.02 -19.67
N MET A 159 5.06 -4.39 -19.60
CA MET A 159 6.32 -4.95 -20.08
C MET A 159 6.86 -5.99 -19.08
N THR A 160 7.17 -7.17 -19.59
CA THR A 160 7.76 -8.25 -18.82
C THR A 160 9.26 -8.31 -19.07
N THR A 161 10.04 -8.30 -17.99
CA THR A 161 11.51 -8.40 -18.02
C THR A 161 11.95 -9.62 -17.24
N ARG A 162 12.88 -10.40 -17.80
CA ARG A 162 13.50 -11.52 -17.09
C ARG A 162 14.63 -11.00 -16.21
N ILE A 163 14.62 -11.39 -14.97
CA ILE A 163 15.61 -10.99 -13.95
C ILE A 163 16.06 -12.25 -13.24
N HIS A 164 17.32 -12.30 -12.85
CA HIS A 164 17.87 -13.38 -12.05
C HIS A 164 18.24 -12.83 -10.66
N GLY A 165 17.46 -13.22 -9.65
CA GLY A 165 17.73 -12.88 -8.24
C GLY A 165 18.73 -13.87 -7.61
N PRO A 166 19.29 -13.52 -6.44
CA PRO A 166 20.09 -14.46 -5.69
C PRO A 166 19.22 -15.64 -5.20
N PHE A 167 19.82 -16.81 -5.16
CA PHE A 167 19.25 -17.96 -4.47
C PHE A 167 19.77 -17.96 -3.03
N ILE A 168 18.85 -17.94 -2.09
CA ILE A 168 19.16 -17.97 -0.65
C ILE A 168 18.81 -19.33 -0.07
#